data_181e48f79f399da7961778d5c2af9809
#
_entry.id   181e48f79f399da7961778d5c2af9809
#
_cell.length_a   1.000
_cell.length_b   1.000
_cell.length_c   1.000
_cell.angle_alpha   90.00
_cell.angle_beta   90.00
_cell.angle_gamma   90.00
#
_symmetry.space_group_name_H-M   'P 1'
#
loop_
_entity.id
_entity.type
_entity.pdbx_description
1 polymer ?
#
loop_
_entity_poly.entity_id
_entity_poly.type
_entity_poly.pdbx_seq_one_letter_code
_entity_poly.pdbx_strand_id
1 'polypeptide(L)'
;DVYKRQIFMNLHRAPYMIPRMRAEADHPQRYTEEQRYSLVQHAIYLMNKTGKINTVETGAENLPKQGGYMMYPNHQGKYDVLGIMYTHKSPCSFVMDKRKSHTILVREFCDLVQAKRLEKDNPRQGITIINQVAKEVAAGKKYILFPEGGYRFNNKNKVCDFKAGSFKIALKSHAPIVPIALIDSYKVFNSFHIGPITTYVHYLKPICYEEYKGMKTQEIADLVKIRIEEKIQQEMQAHR
;
A
#
# COMPACT_ATOMS: atom_id res chain seq x y z
N ASP A 1 -13.48 -19.28 3.49
CA ASP A 1 -12.47 -18.21 3.59
C ASP A 1 -11.87 -17.98 2.20
N VAL A 2 -12.19 -16.85 1.56
CA VAL A 2 -11.75 -16.48 0.18
C VAL A 2 -10.23 -16.53 0.07
N TYR A 3 -9.51 -16.14 1.11
CA TYR A 3 -8.06 -16.19 1.16
C TYR A 3 -7.51 -17.61 1.01
N LYS A 4 -8.04 -18.57 1.75
CA LYS A 4 -7.62 -19.98 1.66
C LYS A 4 -7.96 -20.58 0.27
N ARG A 5 -9.13 -20.24 -0.26
CA ARG A 5 -9.51 -20.67 -1.61
C ARG A 5 -8.55 -20.10 -2.67
N GLN A 6 -8.18 -18.82 -2.60
CA GLN A 6 -7.24 -18.22 -3.55
C GLN A 6 -5.84 -18.84 -3.45
N ILE A 7 -5.35 -19.11 -2.24
CA ILE A 7 -4.10 -19.86 -2.05
C ILE A 7 -4.19 -21.21 -2.72
N PHE A 8 -5.26 -21.97 -2.44
CA PHE A 8 -5.45 -23.30 -3.01
C PHE A 8 -5.50 -23.27 -4.55
N MET A 9 -6.25 -22.35 -5.13
CA MET A 9 -6.37 -22.21 -6.59
C MET A 9 -5.06 -21.79 -7.28
N ASN A 10 -4.13 -21.15 -6.58
CA ASN A 10 -2.82 -20.75 -7.11
C ASN A 10 -1.69 -21.69 -6.65
N LEU A 11 -1.98 -22.73 -5.89
CA LEU A 11 -0.98 -23.63 -5.31
C LEU A 11 -0.10 -24.30 -6.39
N HIS A 12 -0.67 -24.64 -7.55
CA HIS A 12 0.07 -25.19 -8.69
C HIS A 12 1.12 -24.23 -9.27
N ARG A 13 1.01 -22.92 -9.02
CA ARG A 13 1.97 -21.89 -9.47
C ARG A 13 3.05 -21.62 -8.44
N ALA A 14 2.80 -21.96 -7.17
CA ALA A 14 3.71 -21.68 -6.07
C ALA A 14 5.12 -22.28 -6.27
N PRO A 15 5.28 -23.54 -6.75
CA PRO A 15 6.59 -24.14 -6.98
C PRO A 15 7.47 -23.40 -7.99
N TYR A 16 6.86 -22.65 -8.90
CA TYR A 16 7.57 -21.81 -9.87
C TYR A 16 7.73 -20.37 -9.40
N MET A 17 6.65 -19.78 -8.89
CA MET A 17 6.64 -18.35 -8.54
C MET A 17 7.49 -18.05 -7.31
N ILE A 18 7.40 -18.85 -6.25
CA ILE A 18 8.11 -18.58 -5.00
C ILE A 18 9.64 -18.62 -5.18
N PRO A 19 10.23 -19.67 -5.80
CA PRO A 19 11.69 -19.69 -6.05
C PRO A 19 12.14 -18.52 -6.92
N ARG A 20 11.37 -18.15 -7.94
CA ARG A 20 11.68 -17.03 -8.81
C ARG A 20 11.65 -15.69 -8.01
N MET A 21 10.62 -15.46 -7.21
CA MET A 21 10.51 -14.27 -6.37
C MET A 21 11.69 -14.15 -5.40
N ARG A 22 12.11 -15.27 -4.79
CA ARG A 22 13.28 -15.30 -3.90
C ARG A 22 14.57 -15.03 -4.66
N ALA A 23 14.79 -15.69 -5.81
CA ALA A 23 15.98 -15.47 -6.61
C ALA A 23 16.14 -14.02 -7.06
N GLU A 24 15.05 -13.35 -7.49
CA GLU A 24 15.10 -11.95 -7.88
C GLU A 24 15.28 -11.00 -6.66
N ALA A 25 14.72 -11.35 -5.50
CA ALA A 25 14.91 -10.59 -4.27
C ALA A 25 16.32 -10.70 -3.70
N ASP A 26 16.94 -11.90 -3.75
CA ASP A 26 18.28 -12.18 -3.21
C ASP A 26 19.40 -11.61 -4.09
N HIS A 27 19.10 -11.29 -5.34
CA HIS A 27 20.07 -10.77 -6.31
C HIS A 27 19.70 -9.40 -6.88
N PRO A 28 19.52 -8.35 -6.04
CA PRO A 28 19.08 -7.02 -6.49
C PRO A 28 20.08 -6.35 -7.45
N GLN A 29 21.34 -6.81 -7.50
CA GLN A 29 22.34 -6.36 -8.47
C GLN A 29 22.12 -6.91 -9.88
N ARG A 30 21.35 -7.99 -10.05
CA ARG A 30 21.04 -8.63 -11.35
C ARG A 30 19.67 -8.21 -11.89
N TYR A 31 18.77 -7.80 -11.01
CA TYR A 31 17.38 -7.46 -11.35
C TYR A 31 17.09 -6.04 -10.94
N THR A 32 16.68 -5.21 -11.90
CA THR A 32 16.30 -3.82 -11.61
C THR A 32 15.07 -3.74 -10.71
N GLU A 33 14.83 -2.57 -10.14
CA GLU A 33 13.64 -2.34 -9.31
C GLU A 33 12.35 -2.55 -10.13
N GLU A 34 12.36 -2.14 -11.41
CA GLU A 34 11.25 -2.31 -12.35
C GLU A 34 10.97 -3.79 -12.64
N GLN A 35 12.01 -4.60 -12.85
CA GLN A 35 11.86 -6.03 -13.10
C GLN A 35 11.23 -6.74 -11.89
N ARG A 36 11.76 -6.49 -10.69
CA ARG A 36 11.21 -7.05 -9.45
C ARG A 36 9.79 -6.59 -9.19
N TYR A 37 9.49 -5.30 -9.46
CA TYR A 37 8.14 -4.77 -9.32
C TYR A 37 7.18 -5.37 -10.34
N SER A 38 7.59 -5.57 -11.59
CA SER A 38 6.81 -6.25 -12.62
C SER A 38 6.45 -7.68 -12.20
N LEU A 39 7.36 -8.41 -11.54
CA LEU A 39 7.07 -9.74 -11.03
C LEU A 39 6.01 -9.70 -9.93
N VAL A 40 6.06 -8.70 -9.03
CA VAL A 40 5.01 -8.46 -8.02
C VAL A 40 3.67 -8.19 -8.69
N GLN A 41 3.61 -7.29 -9.67
CA GLN A 41 2.38 -6.98 -10.39
C GLN A 41 1.82 -8.19 -11.13
N HIS A 42 2.68 -9.00 -11.74
CA HIS A 42 2.27 -10.25 -12.38
C HIS A 42 1.66 -11.24 -11.39
N ALA A 43 2.27 -11.40 -10.21
CA ALA A 43 1.72 -12.26 -9.16
C ALA A 43 0.34 -11.78 -8.67
N ILE A 44 0.17 -10.46 -8.50
CA ILE A 44 -1.12 -9.87 -8.14
C ILE A 44 -2.14 -10.06 -9.27
N TYR A 45 -1.75 -9.87 -10.53
CA TYR A 45 -2.62 -10.13 -11.69
C TYR A 45 -3.16 -11.57 -11.69
N LEU A 46 -2.29 -12.57 -11.48
CA LEU A 46 -2.70 -13.96 -11.41
C LEU A 46 -3.66 -14.24 -10.26
N MET A 47 -3.42 -13.61 -9.11
CA MET A 47 -4.31 -13.69 -7.95
C MET A 47 -5.66 -13.05 -8.24
N ASN A 48 -5.69 -11.87 -8.85
CA ASN A 48 -6.91 -11.15 -9.22
C ASN A 48 -7.73 -11.94 -10.24
N LYS A 49 -7.08 -12.49 -11.28
CA LYS A 49 -7.72 -13.33 -12.29
C LYS A 49 -8.39 -14.56 -11.66
N THR A 50 -7.68 -15.26 -10.79
CA THR A 50 -8.19 -16.46 -10.13
C THR A 50 -9.29 -16.15 -9.12
N GLY A 51 -9.16 -15.03 -8.41
CA GLY A 51 -10.14 -14.55 -7.41
C GLY A 51 -11.33 -13.83 -8.00
N LYS A 52 -11.37 -13.59 -9.33
CA LYS A 52 -12.34 -12.73 -9.99
C LYS A 52 -12.41 -11.34 -9.35
N ILE A 53 -11.24 -10.76 -9.05
CA ILE A 53 -11.11 -9.44 -8.46
C ILE A 53 -10.89 -8.43 -9.58
N ASN A 54 -11.76 -7.43 -9.65
CA ASN A 54 -11.61 -6.28 -10.51
C ASN A 54 -11.19 -5.08 -9.66
N THR A 55 -10.01 -4.54 -9.89
CA THR A 55 -9.52 -3.34 -9.20
C THR A 55 -9.58 -2.16 -10.15
N VAL A 56 -10.48 -1.24 -9.87
CA VAL A 56 -10.68 0.00 -10.64
C VAL A 56 -9.84 1.10 -10.03
N GLU A 57 -9.06 1.78 -10.84
CA GLU A 57 -8.30 2.95 -10.42
C GLU A 57 -8.90 4.24 -10.98
N THR A 58 -8.72 5.33 -10.27
CA THR A 58 -8.94 6.69 -10.77
C THR A 58 -7.90 7.64 -10.20
N GLY A 59 -7.62 8.74 -10.91
CA GLY A 59 -6.72 9.78 -10.45
C GLY A 59 -5.22 9.43 -10.56
N ALA A 60 -4.84 8.36 -11.27
CA ALA A 60 -3.44 8.00 -11.48
C ALA A 60 -2.68 9.10 -12.25
N GLU A 61 -3.37 9.91 -13.03
CA GLU A 61 -2.84 11.11 -13.70
C GLU A 61 -2.38 12.20 -12.73
N ASN A 62 -2.88 12.18 -11.48
CA ASN A 62 -2.49 13.11 -10.42
C ASN A 62 -1.12 12.79 -9.81
N LEU A 63 -0.62 11.56 -9.98
CA LEU A 63 0.64 11.14 -9.38
C LEU A 63 1.80 12.01 -9.83
N PRO A 64 2.72 12.41 -8.91
CA PRO A 64 3.91 13.15 -9.28
C PRO A 64 4.73 12.40 -10.33
N LYS A 65 5.05 13.06 -11.44
CA LYS A 65 5.78 12.45 -12.58
C LYS A 65 7.25 12.21 -12.28
N GLN A 66 7.83 12.98 -11.36
CA GLN A 66 9.24 12.91 -10.99
C GLN A 66 9.40 12.93 -9.47
N GLY A 67 10.55 12.40 -9.01
CA GLY A 67 10.88 12.35 -7.58
C GLY A 67 10.14 11.29 -6.80
N GLY A 68 10.46 11.23 -5.51
CA GLY A 68 9.78 10.36 -4.57
C GLY A 68 8.56 11.01 -3.95
N TYR A 69 7.66 10.21 -3.44
CA TYR A 69 6.47 10.67 -2.71
C TYR A 69 5.96 9.63 -1.72
N MET A 70 5.16 10.10 -0.79
CA MET A 70 4.51 9.25 0.20
C MET A 70 3.04 9.05 -0.14
N MET A 71 2.61 7.81 -0.19
CA MET A 71 1.21 7.42 -0.36
C MET A 71 0.62 7.05 1.01
N TYR A 72 -0.45 7.74 1.40
CA TYR A 72 -1.16 7.50 2.66
C TYR A 72 -2.60 7.08 2.39
N PRO A 73 -2.87 5.76 2.37
CA PRO A 73 -4.22 5.21 2.23
C PRO A 73 -4.92 5.03 3.57
N ASN A 74 -6.26 4.93 3.56
CA ASN A 74 -7.02 4.26 4.62
C ASN A 74 -6.76 2.75 4.60
N HIS A 75 -7.04 2.05 5.71
CA HIS A 75 -6.70 0.63 5.85
C HIS A 75 -7.92 -0.25 6.13
N GLN A 76 -8.25 -1.13 5.20
CA GLN A 76 -9.44 -1.99 5.26
C GLN A 76 -9.10 -3.48 5.40
N GLY A 77 -7.94 -3.91 4.88
CA GLY A 77 -7.59 -5.33 4.90
C GLY A 77 -6.25 -5.67 4.25
N LYS A 78 -6.03 -6.95 4.09
CA LYS A 78 -4.77 -7.48 3.53
C LYS A 78 -4.58 -7.17 2.03
N TYR A 79 -5.67 -6.88 1.31
CA TYR A 79 -5.61 -6.60 -0.12
C TYR A 79 -5.17 -5.17 -0.43
N ASP A 80 -5.25 -4.26 0.51
CA ASP A 80 -5.05 -2.83 0.30
C ASP A 80 -3.74 -2.49 -0.41
N VAL A 81 -2.62 -2.99 0.12
CA VAL A 81 -1.30 -2.76 -0.48
C VAL A 81 -1.19 -3.39 -1.86
N LEU A 82 -1.81 -4.57 -2.06
CA LEU A 82 -1.80 -5.26 -3.35
C LEU A 82 -2.60 -4.51 -4.41
N GLY A 83 -3.78 -3.98 -4.04
CA GLY A 83 -4.60 -3.15 -4.92
C GLY A 83 -3.87 -1.89 -5.39
N ILE A 84 -3.18 -1.20 -4.46
CA ILE A 84 -2.35 -0.04 -4.81
C ILE A 84 -1.20 -0.46 -5.74
N MET A 85 -0.42 -1.49 -5.39
CA MET A 85 0.70 -1.94 -6.21
C MET A 85 0.28 -2.44 -7.58
N TYR A 86 -0.91 -3.02 -7.71
CA TYR A 86 -1.46 -3.49 -8.98
C TYR A 86 -1.75 -2.33 -9.94
N THR A 87 -2.26 -1.23 -9.41
CA THR A 87 -2.67 -0.05 -10.20
C THR A 87 -1.55 0.99 -10.36
N HIS A 88 -0.56 0.98 -9.48
CA HIS A 88 0.53 1.94 -9.49
C HIS A 88 1.62 1.56 -10.50
N LYS A 89 1.79 2.34 -11.57
CA LYS A 89 2.66 2.01 -12.72
C LYS A 89 4.16 2.01 -12.43
N SER A 90 4.60 2.80 -11.46
CA SER A 90 6.03 2.90 -11.10
C SER A 90 6.36 2.01 -9.90
N PRO A 91 7.60 1.52 -9.76
CA PRO A 91 8.01 0.82 -8.56
C PRO A 91 7.71 1.62 -7.29
N CYS A 92 7.15 0.95 -6.31
CA CYS A 92 6.94 1.49 -4.98
C CYS A 92 7.17 0.42 -3.91
N SER A 93 7.48 0.87 -2.71
CA SER A 93 7.67 0.02 -1.55
C SER A 93 6.65 0.37 -0.45
N PHE A 94 6.69 -0.34 0.66
CA PHE A 94 5.78 -0.10 1.77
C PHE A 94 6.43 -0.39 3.12
N VAL A 95 5.79 0.11 4.18
CA VAL A 95 6.18 -0.19 5.57
C VAL A 95 5.12 -1.10 6.17
N MET A 96 5.54 -2.22 6.77
CA MET A 96 4.62 -3.15 7.43
C MET A 96 5.17 -3.70 8.75
N ASP A 97 4.28 -4.28 9.53
CA ASP A 97 4.60 -4.97 10.78
C ASP A 97 5.54 -6.15 10.52
N LYS A 98 6.69 -6.19 11.21
CA LYS A 98 7.71 -7.23 11.09
C LYS A 98 7.15 -8.63 11.32
N ARG A 99 6.30 -8.81 12.33
CA ARG A 99 5.72 -10.14 12.66
C ARG A 99 4.90 -10.70 11.51
N LYS A 100 4.11 -9.84 10.85
CA LYS A 100 3.25 -10.24 9.72
C LYS A 100 4.05 -10.46 8.43
N SER A 101 5.21 -9.82 8.28
CA SER A 101 6.03 -9.87 7.07
C SER A 101 6.74 -11.21 6.84
N HIS A 102 6.75 -12.12 7.81
CA HIS A 102 7.39 -13.44 7.70
C HIS A 102 6.45 -14.54 7.22
N THR A 103 5.17 -14.24 7.02
CA THR A 103 4.21 -15.19 6.45
C THR A 103 4.57 -15.48 4.99
N ILE A 104 4.50 -16.75 4.59
CA ILE A 104 4.75 -17.19 3.21
C ILE A 104 3.90 -16.39 2.23
N LEU A 105 4.42 -16.08 1.07
CA LEU A 105 3.96 -15.14 0.05
C LEU A 105 4.12 -13.67 0.49
N VAL A 106 3.72 -13.28 1.69
CA VAL A 106 3.94 -11.91 2.18
C VAL A 106 5.42 -11.59 2.26
N ARG A 107 6.24 -12.54 2.74
CA ARG A 107 7.69 -12.40 2.80
C ARG A 107 8.28 -12.12 1.42
N GLU A 108 7.90 -12.92 0.43
CA GLU A 108 8.41 -12.81 -0.93
C GLU A 108 8.05 -11.46 -1.56
N PHE A 109 6.82 -10.98 -1.36
CA PHE A 109 6.42 -9.63 -1.78
C PHE A 109 7.26 -8.54 -1.09
N CYS A 110 7.44 -8.65 0.23
CA CYS A 110 8.24 -7.69 1.00
C CYS A 110 9.69 -7.63 0.51
N ASP A 111 10.29 -8.79 0.25
CA ASP A 111 11.70 -8.87 -0.14
C ASP A 111 11.92 -8.31 -1.55
N LEU A 112 11.03 -8.61 -2.51
CA LEU A 112 11.08 -8.09 -3.88
C LEU A 112 11.07 -6.56 -3.93
N VAL A 113 10.22 -5.91 -3.16
CA VAL A 113 10.11 -4.44 -3.15
C VAL A 113 10.91 -3.79 -2.04
N GLN A 114 11.74 -4.56 -1.32
CA GLN A 114 12.55 -4.08 -0.20
C GLN A 114 11.73 -3.34 0.87
N ALA A 115 10.55 -3.89 1.21
CA ALA A 115 9.65 -3.31 2.19
C ALA A 115 10.31 -3.16 3.55
N LYS A 116 9.99 -2.07 4.25
CA LYS A 116 10.53 -1.82 5.59
C LYS A 116 9.68 -2.53 6.64
N ARG A 117 10.37 -3.29 7.51
CA ARG A 117 9.75 -4.09 8.57
C ARG A 117 9.80 -3.35 9.89
N LEU A 118 8.65 -2.89 10.36
CA LEU A 118 8.51 -2.11 11.57
C LEU A 118 8.16 -3.00 12.77
N GLU A 119 8.91 -2.88 13.84
CA GLU A 119 8.58 -3.46 15.15
C GLU A 119 7.71 -2.47 15.94
N LYS A 120 6.42 -2.77 16.09
CA LYS A 120 5.46 -1.85 16.71
C LYS A 120 5.79 -1.51 18.16
N ASP A 121 6.42 -2.44 18.87
CA ASP A 121 6.76 -2.32 20.28
C ASP A 121 8.17 -1.73 20.50
N ASN A 122 8.83 -1.27 19.45
CA ASN A 122 10.19 -0.72 19.49
C ASN A 122 10.23 0.72 18.92
N PRO A 123 9.99 1.75 19.76
CA PRO A 123 9.99 3.15 19.29
C PRO A 123 11.32 3.60 18.66
N ARG A 124 12.46 3.08 19.16
CA ARG A 124 13.78 3.42 18.62
C ARG A 124 13.95 2.93 17.19
N GLN A 125 13.57 1.68 16.95
CA GLN A 125 13.58 1.10 15.61
C GLN A 125 12.58 1.84 14.70
N GLY A 126 11.42 2.27 15.23
CA GLY A 126 10.46 3.10 14.50
C GLY A 126 11.08 4.40 13.98
N ILE A 127 11.86 5.12 14.80
CA ILE A 127 12.57 6.33 14.40
C ILE A 127 13.60 6.03 13.31
N THR A 128 14.33 4.92 13.43
CA THR A 128 15.31 4.50 12.43
C THR A 128 14.64 4.25 11.07
N ILE A 129 13.51 3.54 11.04
CA ILE A 129 12.75 3.28 9.81
C ILE A 129 12.22 4.58 9.21
N ILE A 130 11.66 5.49 10.03
CA ILE A 130 11.21 6.81 9.56
C ILE A 130 12.34 7.58 8.86
N ASN A 131 13.52 7.61 9.47
CA ASN A 131 14.67 8.31 8.91
C ASN A 131 15.18 7.65 7.63
N GLN A 132 15.21 6.31 7.59
CA GLN A 132 15.62 5.55 6.40
C GLN A 132 14.65 5.79 5.24
N VAL A 133 13.34 5.64 5.47
CA VAL A 133 12.33 5.87 4.43
C VAL A 133 12.37 7.32 3.95
N ALA A 134 12.53 8.30 4.85
CA ALA A 134 12.63 9.71 4.45
C ALA A 134 13.82 9.97 3.52
N LYS A 135 14.99 9.36 3.79
CA LYS A 135 16.16 9.45 2.90
C LYS A 135 15.89 8.81 1.53
N GLU A 136 15.27 7.64 1.52
CA GLU A 136 14.96 6.92 0.28
C GLU A 136 13.90 7.67 -0.55
N VAL A 137 12.92 8.28 0.09
CA VAL A 137 11.90 9.12 -0.59
C VAL A 137 12.55 10.38 -1.15
N ALA A 138 13.42 11.06 -0.41
CA ALA A 138 14.18 12.20 -0.91
C ALA A 138 15.08 11.83 -2.11
N ALA A 139 15.54 10.58 -2.19
CA ALA A 139 16.29 10.02 -3.30
C ALA A 139 15.41 9.53 -4.48
N GLY A 140 14.10 9.75 -4.45
CA GLY A 140 13.18 9.44 -5.54
C GLY A 140 12.32 8.18 -5.38
N LYS A 141 12.47 7.42 -4.29
CA LYS A 141 11.64 6.24 -4.04
C LYS A 141 10.22 6.62 -3.60
N LYS A 142 9.27 5.75 -3.90
CA LYS A 142 7.85 5.91 -3.58
C LYS A 142 7.47 4.89 -2.52
N TYR A 143 6.75 5.36 -1.49
CA TYR A 143 6.38 4.51 -0.37
C TYR A 143 4.90 4.59 -0.02
N ILE A 144 4.33 3.43 0.33
CA ILE A 144 3.00 3.30 0.91
C ILE A 144 3.15 3.14 2.42
N LEU A 145 2.45 3.96 3.18
CA LEU A 145 2.36 3.83 4.64
C LEU A 145 0.92 4.02 5.09
N PHE A 146 0.36 3.01 5.75
CA PHE A 146 -0.98 3.06 6.32
C PHE A 146 -0.94 3.79 7.68
N PRO A 147 -1.42 5.04 7.74
CA PRO A 147 -1.27 5.87 8.95
C PRO A 147 -2.14 5.41 10.12
N GLU A 148 -3.17 4.60 9.87
CA GLU A 148 -3.99 3.97 10.90
C GLU A 148 -3.17 2.98 11.76
N GLY A 149 -2.05 2.47 11.25
CA GLY A 149 -1.18 1.51 11.92
C GLY A 149 -1.75 0.09 12.04
N GLY A 150 -2.86 -0.18 11.36
CA GLY A 150 -3.53 -1.47 11.24
C GLY A 150 -5.00 -1.28 10.92
N TYR A 151 -5.66 -2.34 10.46
CA TYR A 151 -7.08 -2.32 10.16
C TYR A 151 -7.87 -3.08 11.24
N ARG A 152 -9.14 -2.70 11.41
CA ARG A 152 -10.12 -3.43 12.23
C ARG A 152 -11.08 -4.16 11.31
N PHE A 153 -11.35 -5.42 11.62
CA PHE A 153 -12.12 -6.33 10.77
C PHE A 153 -13.52 -5.80 10.35
N ASN A 154 -14.15 -5.00 11.18
CA ASN A 154 -15.53 -4.52 10.97
C ASN A 154 -15.62 -3.09 10.45
N ASN A 155 -14.51 -2.42 10.17
CA ASN A 155 -14.56 -1.00 9.77
C ASN A 155 -15.08 -0.78 8.34
N LYS A 156 -15.01 -1.82 7.47
CA LYS A 156 -15.41 -1.70 6.06
C LYS A 156 -14.76 -0.46 5.41
N ASN A 157 -15.60 0.46 4.90
CA ASN A 157 -15.16 1.71 4.27
C ASN A 157 -14.98 2.89 5.25
N LYS A 158 -15.04 2.65 6.56
CA LYS A 158 -14.80 3.71 7.56
C LYS A 158 -13.30 3.92 7.77
N VAL A 159 -12.88 5.17 7.77
CA VAL A 159 -11.50 5.57 8.06
C VAL A 159 -11.30 5.65 9.58
N CYS A 160 -10.21 5.08 10.08
CA CYS A 160 -9.80 5.23 11.47
C CYS A 160 -8.93 6.47 11.68
N ASP A 161 -8.58 6.76 12.93
CA ASP A 161 -7.70 7.89 13.24
C ASP A 161 -6.28 7.62 12.73
N PHE A 162 -5.68 8.66 12.16
CA PHE A 162 -4.34 8.62 11.61
C PHE A 162 -3.31 8.96 12.69
N LYS A 163 -2.27 8.17 12.76
CA LYS A 163 -1.14 8.41 13.67
C LYS A 163 -0.27 9.54 13.11
N ALA A 164 -0.24 10.67 13.79
CA ALA A 164 0.52 11.84 13.42
C ALA A 164 2.01 11.54 13.12
N GLY A 165 2.60 10.61 13.87
CA GLY A 165 3.99 10.19 13.68
C GLY A 165 4.31 9.61 12.28
N SER A 166 3.31 9.10 11.57
CA SER A 166 3.45 8.58 10.21
C SER A 166 3.86 9.66 9.20
N PHE A 167 3.44 10.90 9.42
CA PHE A 167 3.70 12.03 8.52
C PHE A 167 5.08 12.66 8.69
N LYS A 168 5.85 12.25 9.72
CA LYS A 168 7.26 12.68 9.89
C LYS A 168 8.12 12.31 8.68
N ILE A 169 7.79 11.25 7.95
CA ILE A 169 8.52 10.85 6.74
C ILE A 169 8.39 11.94 5.68
N ALA A 170 7.16 12.36 5.36
CA ALA A 170 6.89 13.39 4.36
C ALA A 170 7.56 14.72 4.73
N LEU A 171 7.43 15.17 5.99
CA LEU A 171 8.10 16.37 6.47
C LEU A 171 9.62 16.32 6.32
N LYS A 172 10.25 15.18 6.67
CA LYS A 172 11.71 15.03 6.59
C LYS A 172 12.23 14.88 5.16
N SER A 173 11.46 14.31 4.27
CA SER A 173 11.83 14.12 2.85
C SER A 173 11.46 15.30 1.97
N HIS A 174 10.66 16.24 2.47
CA HIS A 174 10.08 17.34 1.71
C HIS A 174 9.27 16.86 0.48
N ALA A 175 8.73 15.65 0.56
CA ALA A 175 8.12 14.98 -0.57
C ALA A 175 6.62 15.22 -0.65
N PRO A 176 6.02 15.22 -1.84
CA PRO A 176 4.56 15.27 -1.97
C PRO A 176 3.87 14.13 -1.19
N ILE A 177 2.73 14.45 -0.62
CA ILE A 177 1.81 13.49 0.00
C ILE A 177 0.72 13.18 -1.00
N VAL A 178 0.52 11.90 -1.31
CA VAL A 178 -0.59 11.40 -2.14
C VAL A 178 -1.59 10.69 -1.23
N PRO A 179 -2.72 11.31 -0.88
CA PRO A 179 -3.79 10.60 -0.20
C PRO A 179 -4.42 9.58 -1.15
N ILE A 180 -4.74 8.38 -0.65
CA ILE A 180 -5.42 7.34 -1.43
C ILE A 180 -6.67 6.91 -0.70
N ALA A 181 -7.82 6.97 -1.38
CA ALA A 181 -9.06 6.42 -0.88
C ALA A 181 -9.27 5.01 -1.42
N LEU A 182 -9.27 4.02 -0.53
CA LEU A 182 -9.57 2.63 -0.82
C LEU A 182 -11.03 2.33 -0.47
N ILE A 183 -11.74 1.69 -1.41
CA ILE A 183 -13.13 1.29 -1.21
C ILE A 183 -13.28 -0.19 -1.53
N ASP A 184 -13.99 -0.91 -0.67
CA ASP A 184 -14.38 -2.31 -0.81
C ASP A 184 -13.24 -3.33 -0.87
N SER A 185 -12.00 -2.92 -0.65
CA SER A 185 -10.84 -3.83 -0.63
C SER A 185 -10.91 -4.88 0.48
N TYR A 186 -11.62 -4.58 1.60
CA TYR A 186 -11.88 -5.55 2.68
C TYR A 186 -12.65 -6.77 2.19
N LYS A 187 -13.45 -6.65 1.12
CA LYS A 187 -14.25 -7.76 0.57
C LYS A 187 -13.39 -8.89 0.03
N VAL A 188 -12.15 -8.61 -0.39
CA VAL A 188 -11.28 -9.59 -1.06
C VAL A 188 -10.87 -10.74 -0.14
N PHE A 189 -10.46 -10.44 1.10
CA PHE A 189 -9.96 -11.45 2.04
C PHE A 189 -10.74 -11.57 3.34
N ASN A 190 -11.64 -10.62 3.61
CA ASN A 190 -12.35 -10.53 4.88
C ASN A 190 -13.87 -10.77 4.74
N SER A 191 -14.33 -11.24 3.58
CA SER A 191 -15.74 -11.59 3.36
C SER A 191 -15.89 -13.02 2.86
N PHE A 192 -17.07 -13.59 3.06
CA PHE A 192 -17.47 -14.90 2.52
C PHE A 192 -18.03 -14.81 1.09
N HIS A 193 -17.73 -13.74 0.37
CA HIS A 193 -18.26 -13.51 -0.96
C HIS A 193 -17.71 -14.53 -1.97
N ILE A 194 -18.62 -15.17 -2.76
CA ILE A 194 -18.25 -16.21 -3.73
C ILE A 194 -18.19 -15.66 -5.17
N GLY A 195 -18.79 -14.49 -5.42
CA GLY A 195 -18.88 -13.85 -6.74
C GLY A 195 -17.66 -12.98 -7.10
N PRO A 196 -17.73 -12.30 -8.26
CA PRO A 196 -16.77 -11.27 -8.61
C PRO A 196 -16.76 -10.13 -7.57
N ILE A 197 -15.57 -9.62 -7.27
CA ILE A 197 -15.39 -8.51 -6.32
C ILE A 197 -14.78 -7.33 -7.08
N THR A 198 -15.43 -6.17 -7.00
CA THR A 198 -14.83 -4.92 -7.46
C THR A 198 -14.30 -4.14 -6.26
N THR A 199 -13.07 -3.63 -6.39
CA THR A 199 -12.42 -2.76 -5.42
C THR A 199 -11.98 -1.48 -6.11
N TYR A 200 -11.84 -0.39 -5.37
CA TYR A 200 -11.48 0.90 -5.94
C TYR A 200 -10.25 1.48 -5.27
N VAL A 201 -9.37 2.05 -6.08
CA VAL A 201 -8.16 2.78 -5.66
C VAL A 201 -8.24 4.17 -6.27
N HIS A 202 -8.52 5.18 -5.44
CA HIS A 202 -8.60 6.58 -5.88
C HIS A 202 -7.35 7.32 -5.45
N TYR A 203 -6.49 7.70 -6.40
CA TYR A 203 -5.35 8.58 -6.16
C TYR A 203 -5.84 10.02 -6.13
N LEU A 204 -5.82 10.64 -4.94
CA LEU A 204 -6.29 12.02 -4.79
C LEU A 204 -5.19 13.00 -5.18
N LYS A 205 -5.59 14.27 -5.39
CA LYS A 205 -4.65 15.34 -5.71
C LYS A 205 -3.53 15.40 -4.66
N PRO A 206 -2.26 15.33 -5.07
CA PRO A 206 -1.13 15.43 -4.15
C PRO A 206 -1.16 16.74 -3.36
N ILE A 207 -0.68 16.68 -2.12
CA ILE A 207 -0.41 17.83 -1.28
C ILE A 207 1.09 18.09 -1.38
N CYS A 208 1.46 19.21 -2.02
CA CYS A 208 2.86 19.58 -2.19
C CYS A 208 3.48 20.00 -0.86
N TYR A 209 4.81 19.88 -0.72
CA TYR A 209 5.52 20.25 0.51
C TYR A 209 5.22 21.67 0.94
N GLU A 210 5.15 22.62 0.02
CA GLU A 210 4.83 24.02 0.29
C GLU A 210 3.48 24.24 0.99
N GLU A 211 2.51 23.34 0.76
CA GLU A 211 1.19 23.40 1.36
C GLU A 211 1.17 22.95 2.83
N TYR A 212 2.13 22.12 3.26
CA TYR A 212 2.10 21.52 4.60
C TYR A 212 3.38 21.75 5.44
N LYS A 213 4.43 22.38 4.89
CA LYS A 213 5.73 22.57 5.58
C LYS A 213 5.65 23.28 6.94
N GLY A 214 4.65 24.12 7.13
CA GLY A 214 4.42 24.85 8.39
C GLY A 214 3.46 24.14 9.36
N MET A 215 2.86 23.02 8.96
CA MET A 215 1.86 22.33 9.76
C MET A 215 2.50 21.38 10.79
N LYS A 216 1.83 21.20 11.92
CA LYS A 216 2.13 20.09 12.82
C LYS A 216 1.74 18.77 12.20
N THR A 217 2.40 17.68 12.57
CA THR A 217 2.10 16.32 12.04
C THR A 217 0.65 15.89 12.24
N GLN A 218 -0.02 16.39 13.30
CA GLN A 218 -1.43 16.10 13.53
C GLN A 218 -2.32 16.84 12.51
N GLU A 219 -2.02 18.09 12.22
CA GLU A 219 -2.77 18.88 11.23
C GLU A 219 -2.66 18.27 9.83
N ILE A 220 -1.48 17.74 9.48
CA ILE A 220 -1.28 17.02 8.22
C ILE A 220 -2.10 15.72 8.21
N ALA A 221 -2.10 14.97 9.33
CA ALA A 221 -2.87 13.74 9.47
C ALA A 221 -4.37 13.98 9.28
N ASP A 222 -4.90 15.04 9.90
CA ASP A 222 -6.31 15.42 9.83
C ASP A 222 -6.68 15.87 8.40
N LEU A 223 -5.83 16.67 7.75
CA LEU A 223 -6.02 17.10 6.37
C LEU A 223 -6.11 15.91 5.40
N VAL A 224 -5.18 14.98 5.51
CA VAL A 224 -5.16 13.77 4.65
C VAL A 224 -6.37 12.89 4.92
N LYS A 225 -6.73 12.70 6.19
CA LYS A 225 -7.90 11.93 6.60
C LYS A 225 -9.20 12.50 6.02
N ILE A 226 -9.41 13.81 6.18
CA ILE A 226 -10.60 14.50 5.67
C ILE A 226 -10.73 14.31 4.15
N ARG A 227 -9.67 14.51 3.38
CA ARG A 227 -9.71 14.34 1.92
C ARG A 227 -10.10 12.90 1.51
N ILE A 228 -9.63 11.89 2.25
CA ILE A 228 -9.97 10.49 2.01
C ILE A 228 -11.44 10.22 2.37
N GLU A 229 -11.90 10.70 3.52
CA GLU A 229 -13.30 10.53 3.96
C GLU A 229 -14.29 11.18 2.99
N GLU A 230 -14.02 12.39 2.53
CA GLU A 230 -14.83 13.10 1.53
C GLU A 230 -14.94 12.28 0.23
N LYS A 231 -13.82 11.75 -0.27
CA LYS A 231 -13.83 10.92 -1.48
C LYS A 231 -14.65 9.65 -1.29
N ILE A 232 -14.47 8.96 -0.17
CA ILE A 232 -15.25 7.75 0.14
C ILE A 232 -16.75 8.07 0.20
N GLN A 233 -17.14 9.18 0.84
CA GLN A 233 -18.53 9.59 0.93
C GLN A 233 -19.13 9.90 -0.44
N GLN A 234 -18.40 10.62 -1.30
CA GLN A 234 -18.82 10.92 -2.68
C GLN A 234 -19.09 9.64 -3.49
N GLU A 235 -18.16 8.69 -3.45
CA GLU A 235 -18.32 7.42 -4.17
C GLU A 235 -19.48 6.57 -3.62
N MET A 236 -19.63 6.51 -2.30
CA MET A 236 -20.74 5.77 -1.70
C MET A 236 -22.11 6.39 -1.98
N GLN A 237 -22.19 7.69 -2.25
CA GLN A 237 -23.43 8.35 -2.69
C GLN A 237 -23.72 8.09 -4.17
N ALA A 238 -22.70 8.07 -5.02
CA ALA A 238 -22.83 7.82 -6.45
C ALA A 238 -23.24 6.37 -6.78
N HIS A 239 -22.98 5.43 -5.87
CA HIS A 239 -23.30 4.00 -6.03
C HIS A 239 -24.60 3.57 -5.29
N ARG A 240 -25.35 4.53 -4.74
CA ARG A 240 -26.72 4.31 -4.21
C ARG A 240 -27.77 4.56 -5.27
#